data_e764024c57a7c3e3879d87669b692341
#
_entry.id   e764024c57a7c3e3879d87669b692341
#
_cell.length_a   1.000
_cell.length_b   1.000
_cell.length_c   1.000
_cell.angle_alpha   90.00
_cell.angle_beta   90.00
_cell.angle_gamma   90.00
#
_symmetry.space_group_name_H-M   'P 1'
#
loop_
_entity.id
_entity.type
_entity.pdbx_description
1 polymer ?
#
loop_
_entity_poly.entity_id
_entity_poly.type
_entity_poly.pdbx_seq_one_letter_code
_entity_poly.pdbx_strand_id
1 'polypeptide(L)'
;MSNQHIEELNDQQIVRREKMADLAEQGIDPFGKRFERTSNSGQLKELYADKTKEDLHELNETAVIAGRLMTKRGKGKVGFAHIQDREGQIQIYVRKDSVGEENYEIFKKADLGDFLGVEGDIMRTDMGELSIKATKLTHLSKALRPLPEKFHGLTDIETIYRKRHLDLISNRDSFERFVTRSKIISEIRRYLDGLGFLEVETPVLHNEAGGAAARPFITHHNAQNIDMVLRIATELHLKRLIVGGMERVYEIGRIFRNEGMDATHNPEFTSIEVYQAYADYQDIMDLTEAIVQHAARAVKGDGPVTYQGIDIAIHEPFKRVHMVDAIKEITGVDFWQEMSLEEAQALAKEHHVPLEKHYNSVGHIINAFFEECVEESLIQPTFVYGHPVEVSPLAKKNDQDPRFTDRFELFIMTKEYGNAFTELNEPIDQLERFKAQAQAKELGDDEATGIDYDFVEALEYGMPPTGGLGIGIDRLVMLLTDTTTIRDVLLFPTMK
;
A
#
# COMPACT_ATOMS: atom_id res chain seq x y z
N MET A 1 26.16 -19.92 7.30
CA MET A 1 27.05 -19.12 8.17
C MET A 1 27.51 -17.93 7.34
N SER A 2 26.92 -16.79 7.57
CA SER A 2 27.23 -15.56 6.84
C SER A 2 28.61 -15.08 7.28
N ASN A 3 29.53 -14.98 6.34
CA ASN A 3 30.76 -14.20 6.52
C ASN A 3 30.32 -12.76 6.86
N GLN A 4 30.44 -12.40 8.14
CA GLN A 4 30.43 -11.00 8.54
C GLN A 4 31.66 -10.37 7.92
N HIS A 5 31.47 -9.62 6.83
CA HIS A 5 32.43 -8.62 6.44
C HIS A 5 32.57 -7.65 7.61
N ILE A 6 33.67 -7.73 8.33
CA ILE A 6 34.09 -6.67 9.25
C ILE A 6 34.44 -5.50 8.31
N GLU A 7 33.46 -4.65 8.02
CA GLU A 7 33.70 -3.39 7.29
C GLU A 7 34.75 -2.60 8.08
N GLU A 8 35.87 -2.25 7.47
CA GLU A 8 36.79 -1.29 8.04
C GLU A 8 36.05 0.01 8.27
N LEU A 9 36.10 0.48 9.52
CA LEU A 9 35.41 1.71 9.92
C LEU A 9 36.13 2.90 9.27
N ASN A 10 35.36 3.79 8.66
CA ASN A 10 35.91 5.05 8.18
C ASN A 10 36.18 6.02 9.35
N ASP A 11 36.98 7.07 9.08
CA ASP A 11 37.41 8.05 10.11
C ASP A 11 36.23 8.65 10.88
N GLN A 12 35.12 8.98 10.22
CA GLN A 12 33.94 9.53 10.88
C GLN A 12 33.28 8.52 11.83
N GLN A 13 33.26 7.26 11.46
CA GLN A 13 32.71 6.20 12.30
C GLN A 13 33.60 5.93 13.52
N ILE A 14 34.92 6.05 13.38
CA ILE A 14 35.90 5.94 14.47
C ILE A 14 35.68 7.10 15.45
N VAL A 15 35.69 8.34 14.98
CA VAL A 15 35.49 9.53 15.81
C VAL A 15 34.16 9.50 16.56
N ARG A 16 33.09 8.98 15.97
CA ARG A 16 31.79 8.85 16.64
C ARG A 16 31.81 7.79 17.74
N ARG A 17 32.60 6.73 17.60
CA ARG A 17 32.78 5.73 18.66
C ARG A 17 33.65 6.25 19.81
N GLU A 18 34.65 7.07 19.50
CA GLU A 18 35.42 7.79 20.52
C GLU A 18 34.53 8.72 21.35
N LYS A 19 33.68 9.53 20.69
CA LYS A 19 32.69 10.37 21.37
C LYS A 19 31.66 9.57 22.17
N MET A 20 31.30 8.38 21.72
CA MET A 20 30.44 7.46 22.47
C MET A 20 31.14 7.00 23.79
N ALA A 21 32.44 6.66 23.71
CA ALA A 21 33.21 6.30 24.90
C ALA A 21 33.36 7.50 25.85
N ASP A 22 33.63 8.70 25.35
CA ASP A 22 33.68 9.93 26.11
C ASP A 22 32.38 10.22 26.90
N LEU A 23 31.22 9.95 26.29
CA LEU A 23 29.92 10.09 26.98
C LEU A 23 29.81 9.10 28.15
N ALA A 24 30.18 7.84 27.92
CA ALA A 24 30.16 6.80 28.94
C ALA A 24 31.10 7.13 30.11
N GLU A 25 32.30 7.64 29.83
CA GLU A 25 33.27 8.06 30.85
C GLU A 25 32.75 9.23 31.70
N GLN A 26 31.91 10.10 31.13
CA GLN A 26 31.21 11.19 31.82
C GLN A 26 29.98 10.70 32.60
N GLY A 27 29.69 9.40 32.62
CA GLY A 27 28.50 8.83 33.28
C GLY A 27 27.19 9.04 32.52
N ILE A 28 27.27 9.45 31.24
CA ILE A 28 26.12 9.63 30.35
C ILE A 28 25.96 8.35 29.53
N ASP A 29 24.79 7.70 29.63
CA ASP A 29 24.48 6.53 28.82
C ASP A 29 24.37 6.96 27.33
N PRO A 30 25.26 6.45 26.43
CA PRO A 30 25.24 6.82 25.02
C PRO A 30 23.98 6.36 24.28
N PHE A 31 23.23 5.41 24.83
CA PHE A 31 22.01 4.83 24.26
C PHE A 31 20.84 4.89 25.22
N GLY A 32 20.71 5.93 25.95
CA GLY A 32 19.70 6.31 26.91
C GLY A 32 18.48 5.41 27.11
N LYS A 33 17.66 5.77 28.06
CA LYS A 33 16.43 4.99 28.41
C LYS A 33 15.19 5.80 28.03
N ARG A 34 14.05 5.44 28.65
CA ARG A 34 12.79 6.17 28.49
C ARG A 34 12.98 7.65 28.72
N PHE A 35 12.50 8.45 27.78
CA PHE A 35 12.42 9.90 27.88
C PHE A 35 10.97 10.36 27.69
N GLU A 36 10.46 11.16 28.59
CA GLU A 36 9.09 11.65 28.57
C GLU A 36 9.04 13.02 27.91
N ARG A 37 8.28 13.11 26.83
CA ARG A 37 8.05 14.37 26.10
C ARG A 37 6.62 14.82 26.29
N THR A 38 6.40 16.14 26.35
CA THR A 38 5.07 16.73 26.47
C THR A 38 4.44 17.06 25.12
N SER A 39 5.28 17.26 24.10
CA SER A 39 4.84 17.75 22.79
C SER A 39 5.71 17.21 21.66
N ASN A 40 5.25 17.40 20.44
CA ASN A 40 6.01 17.19 19.21
C ASN A 40 6.05 18.46 18.35
N SER A 41 6.87 18.45 17.29
CA SER A 41 7.09 19.62 16.44
C SER A 41 5.81 20.10 15.73
N GLY A 42 4.94 19.17 15.28
CA GLY A 42 3.70 19.49 14.60
C GLY A 42 2.70 20.16 15.54
N GLN A 43 2.46 19.55 16.71
CA GLN A 43 1.56 20.11 17.73
C GLN A 43 1.96 21.52 18.15
N LEU A 44 3.27 21.76 18.37
CA LEU A 44 3.74 23.10 18.76
C LEU A 44 3.54 24.11 17.62
N LYS A 45 3.82 23.73 16.38
CA LYS A 45 3.63 24.61 15.23
C LYS A 45 2.16 24.96 15.01
N GLU A 46 1.26 24.01 15.20
CA GLU A 46 -0.19 24.22 15.09
C GLU A 46 -0.70 25.12 16.22
N LEU A 47 -0.35 24.80 17.48
CA LEU A 47 -0.83 25.51 18.68
C LEU A 47 -0.39 26.97 18.70
N TYR A 48 0.81 27.25 18.20
CA TYR A 48 1.41 28.60 18.22
C TYR A 48 1.52 29.22 16.83
N ALA A 49 0.75 28.75 15.84
CA ALA A 49 0.80 29.25 14.46
C ALA A 49 0.66 30.77 14.38
N ASP A 50 -0.36 31.31 15.06
CA ASP A 50 -0.75 32.73 15.01
C ASP A 50 -0.13 33.58 16.16
N LYS A 51 0.73 33.01 17.00
CA LYS A 51 1.33 33.72 18.15
C LYS A 51 2.55 34.51 17.73
N THR A 52 2.60 35.77 18.10
CA THR A 52 3.77 36.64 17.92
C THR A 52 4.89 36.30 18.91
N LYS A 53 6.03 36.93 18.75
CA LYS A 53 7.14 36.79 19.69
C LYS A 53 6.78 37.36 21.07
N GLU A 54 6.05 38.46 21.10
CA GLU A 54 5.55 39.14 22.30
C GLU A 54 4.53 38.26 23.03
N ASP A 55 3.56 37.66 22.27
CA ASP A 55 2.57 36.76 22.85
C ASP A 55 3.23 35.54 23.54
N LEU A 56 4.21 34.92 22.88
CA LEU A 56 4.92 33.78 23.45
C LEU A 56 5.77 34.16 24.68
N HIS A 57 6.31 35.37 24.71
CA HIS A 57 7.04 35.86 25.87
C HIS A 57 6.09 36.07 27.07
N GLU A 58 4.88 36.59 26.84
CA GLU A 58 3.88 36.79 27.90
C GLU A 58 3.31 35.46 28.40
N LEU A 59 3.06 34.50 27.48
CA LEU A 59 2.55 33.15 27.84
C LEU A 59 3.55 32.39 28.71
N ASN A 60 4.84 32.56 28.47
CA ASN A 60 5.94 31.94 29.23
C ASN A 60 5.74 30.39 29.38
N GLU A 61 5.32 29.76 28.31
CA GLU A 61 5.07 28.29 28.29
C GLU A 61 6.34 27.52 27.96
N THR A 62 6.41 26.30 28.47
CA THR A 62 7.53 25.39 28.26
C THR A 62 7.10 24.13 27.52
N ALA A 63 8.03 23.51 26.83
CA ALA A 63 7.83 22.22 26.20
C ALA A 63 9.02 21.28 26.42
N VAL A 64 8.73 20.00 26.48
CA VAL A 64 9.71 18.91 26.42
C VAL A 64 9.53 18.17 25.12
N ILE A 65 10.54 18.21 24.27
CA ILE A 65 10.56 17.56 22.96
C ILE A 65 11.73 16.58 22.86
N ALA A 66 11.65 15.66 21.92
CA ALA A 66 12.75 14.75 21.60
C ALA A 66 12.76 14.45 20.12
N GLY A 67 13.95 14.34 19.53
CA GLY A 67 14.09 14.02 18.14
C GLY A 67 15.54 13.88 17.69
N ARG A 68 15.71 13.61 16.40
CA ARG A 68 17.00 13.47 15.74
C ARG A 68 17.59 14.83 15.37
N LEU A 69 18.85 15.05 15.73
CA LEU A 69 19.60 16.26 15.38
C LEU A 69 19.91 16.27 13.88
N MET A 70 19.25 17.17 13.13
CA MET A 70 19.37 17.24 11.68
C MET A 70 20.28 18.35 11.20
N THR A 71 20.30 19.48 11.90
CA THR A 71 21.19 20.60 11.62
C THR A 71 21.76 21.14 12.92
N LYS A 72 22.98 21.68 12.83
CA LYS A 72 23.61 22.37 13.95
C LYS A 72 24.48 23.49 13.43
N ARG A 73 24.31 24.68 13.98
CA ARG A 73 25.14 25.86 13.72
C ARG A 73 25.33 26.63 15.00
N GLY A 74 26.46 27.25 15.19
CA GLY A 74 26.73 28.08 16.36
C GLY A 74 28.16 28.58 16.42
N LYS A 75 28.38 29.60 17.18
CA LYS A 75 29.70 30.17 17.45
C LYS A 75 29.76 30.63 18.90
N GLY A 76 30.87 30.30 19.56
CA GLY A 76 31.10 30.73 20.95
C GLY A 76 30.15 30.03 21.93
N LYS A 77 29.29 30.82 22.61
CA LYS A 77 28.39 30.37 23.69
C LYS A 77 26.95 30.14 23.25
N VAL A 78 26.67 30.22 21.95
CA VAL A 78 25.29 30.15 21.39
C VAL A 78 25.28 29.21 20.22
N GLY A 79 24.22 28.38 20.14
CA GLY A 79 23.98 27.49 19.02
C GLY A 79 22.51 27.41 18.67
N PHE A 80 22.25 27.08 17.39
CA PHE A 80 20.95 26.73 16.85
C PHE A 80 21.04 25.35 16.24
N ALA A 81 19.98 24.58 16.35
CA ALA A 81 19.89 23.29 15.71
C ALA A 81 18.44 23.00 15.35
N HIS A 82 18.22 22.06 14.41
CA HIS A 82 16.90 21.50 14.14
C HIS A 82 16.84 20.08 14.65
N ILE A 83 15.80 19.78 15.40
CA ILE A 83 15.44 18.44 15.84
C ILE A 83 14.25 17.96 15.02
N GLN A 84 14.36 16.74 14.47
CA GLN A 84 13.31 16.09 13.68
C GLN A 84 12.63 15.00 14.51
N ASP A 85 11.32 15.08 14.59
CA ASP A 85 10.45 14.03 15.10
C ASP A 85 9.54 13.49 13.99
N ARG A 86 8.51 12.71 14.36
CA ARG A 86 7.59 12.12 13.37
C ARG A 86 6.75 13.19 12.63
N GLU A 87 6.47 14.34 13.26
CA GLU A 87 5.59 15.38 12.71
C GLU A 87 6.37 16.42 11.89
N GLY A 88 7.69 16.47 12.04
CA GLY A 88 8.54 17.41 11.28
C GLY A 88 9.79 17.82 12.02
N GLN A 89 10.21 19.07 11.79
CA GLN A 89 11.40 19.64 12.44
C GLN A 89 11.01 20.88 13.22
N ILE A 90 11.69 21.12 14.35
CA ILE A 90 11.59 22.35 15.12
C ILE A 90 12.98 22.85 15.48
N GLN A 91 13.18 24.17 15.49
CA GLN A 91 14.43 24.78 15.87
C GLN A 91 14.59 24.75 17.39
N ILE A 92 15.79 24.49 17.85
CA ILE A 92 16.22 24.72 19.25
C ILE A 92 17.26 25.81 19.30
N TYR A 93 17.16 26.65 20.31
CA TYR A 93 18.12 27.71 20.62
C TYR A 93 18.81 27.37 21.94
N VAL A 94 20.13 27.17 21.88
CA VAL A 94 20.92 26.70 23.01
C VAL A 94 21.94 27.77 23.40
N ARG A 95 21.86 28.23 24.65
CA ARG A 95 22.85 29.13 25.22
C ARG A 95 23.54 28.46 26.39
N LYS A 96 24.89 28.60 26.45
CA LYS A 96 25.70 28.06 27.53
C LYS A 96 25.23 28.55 28.92
N ASP A 97 24.88 29.85 29.02
CA ASP A 97 24.42 30.47 30.26
C ASP A 97 23.03 29.93 30.70
N SER A 98 22.21 29.45 29.80
CA SER A 98 20.87 28.92 30.10
C SER A 98 20.88 27.43 30.44
N VAL A 99 21.66 26.63 29.71
CA VAL A 99 21.68 25.17 29.90
C VAL A 99 22.79 24.69 30.84
N GLY A 100 23.73 25.55 31.21
CA GLY A 100 24.92 25.19 31.97
C GLY A 100 26.05 24.61 31.12
N GLU A 101 27.25 24.55 31.72
CA GLU A 101 28.48 24.09 31.05
C GLU A 101 28.35 22.66 30.51
N GLU A 102 27.92 21.72 31.36
CA GLU A 102 27.82 20.26 31.03
C GLU A 102 26.86 20.00 29.86
N ASN A 103 25.65 20.54 29.93
CA ASN A 103 24.67 20.40 28.85
C ASN A 103 25.11 21.08 27.55
N TYR A 104 25.82 22.21 27.65
CA TYR A 104 26.36 22.90 26.49
C TYR A 104 27.46 22.08 25.80
N GLU A 105 28.31 21.38 26.54
CA GLU A 105 29.31 20.47 25.98
C GLU A 105 28.68 19.25 25.34
N ILE A 106 27.56 18.69 25.88
CA ILE A 106 26.77 17.65 25.23
C ILE A 106 26.31 18.15 23.85
N PHE A 107 25.69 19.33 23.80
CA PHE A 107 25.25 19.94 22.55
C PHE A 107 26.40 20.15 21.56
N LYS A 108 27.52 20.66 22.03
CA LYS A 108 28.68 20.97 21.20
C LYS A 108 29.31 19.72 20.60
N LYS A 109 29.40 18.63 21.37
CA LYS A 109 29.95 17.33 20.94
C LYS A 109 28.99 16.47 20.14
N ALA A 110 27.66 16.72 20.24
CA ALA A 110 26.65 15.95 19.50
C ALA A 110 26.89 16.02 18.00
N ASP A 111 26.75 14.89 17.33
CA ASP A 111 26.85 14.74 15.88
C ASP A 111 25.46 14.79 15.23
N LEU A 112 25.41 15.20 13.96
CA LEU A 112 24.18 15.06 13.17
C LEU A 112 23.76 13.58 13.13
N GLY A 113 22.50 13.32 13.42
CA GLY A 113 21.95 12.00 13.56
C GLY A 113 21.74 11.54 15.00
N ASP A 114 22.42 12.16 15.99
CA ASP A 114 22.18 11.87 17.41
C ASP A 114 20.75 12.22 17.81
N PHE A 115 20.18 11.52 18.79
CA PHE A 115 18.91 11.89 19.39
C PHE A 115 19.12 12.71 20.67
N LEU A 116 18.40 13.81 20.76
CA LEU A 116 18.42 14.72 21.89
C LEU A 116 17.01 14.92 22.44
N GLY A 117 16.89 14.97 23.77
CA GLY A 117 15.77 15.52 24.49
C GLY A 117 16.05 16.97 24.86
N VAL A 118 15.08 17.83 24.71
CA VAL A 118 15.20 19.28 24.97
C VAL A 118 14.01 19.74 25.79
N GLU A 119 14.27 20.35 26.90
CA GLU A 119 13.30 21.08 27.73
C GLU A 119 13.60 22.58 27.65
N GLY A 120 12.59 23.39 27.47
CA GLY A 120 12.81 24.84 27.40
C GLY A 120 11.57 25.65 27.06
N ASP A 121 11.78 26.97 27.01
CA ASP A 121 10.73 27.97 26.76
C ASP A 121 10.39 28.02 25.27
N ILE A 122 9.10 28.13 24.96
CA ILE A 122 8.62 28.31 23.59
C ILE A 122 8.84 29.78 23.19
N MET A 123 9.47 30.01 22.05
CA MET A 123 9.79 31.36 21.59
C MET A 123 9.72 31.46 20.05
N ARG A 124 9.62 32.69 19.54
CA ARG A 124 9.97 33.01 18.16
C ARG A 124 11.28 33.78 18.08
N THR A 125 12.09 33.43 17.11
CA THR A 125 13.31 34.22 16.80
C THR A 125 12.94 35.56 16.14
N ASP A 126 13.91 36.47 16.03
CA ASP A 126 13.71 37.74 15.31
C ASP A 126 13.36 37.54 13.82
N MET A 127 13.68 36.38 13.26
CA MET A 127 13.32 35.99 11.90
C MET A 127 11.95 35.30 11.82
N GLY A 128 11.21 35.19 12.93
CA GLY A 128 9.86 34.61 12.99
C GLY A 128 9.80 33.08 13.15
N GLU A 129 10.94 32.39 13.27
CA GLU A 129 10.95 30.92 13.39
C GLU A 129 10.58 30.48 14.82
N LEU A 130 9.56 29.60 14.93
CA LEU A 130 9.17 28.98 16.20
C LEU A 130 10.30 28.09 16.71
N SER A 131 10.72 28.27 17.94
CA SER A 131 11.89 27.63 18.52
C SER A 131 11.69 27.29 19.99
N ILE A 132 12.45 26.31 20.47
CA ILE A 132 12.57 26.04 21.91
C ILE A 132 13.88 26.62 22.41
N LYS A 133 13.80 27.59 23.33
CA LYS A 133 14.95 28.10 24.05
C LYS A 133 15.30 27.12 25.16
N ALA A 134 16.31 26.29 24.90
CA ALA A 134 16.69 25.20 25.78
C ALA A 134 17.11 25.71 27.17
N THR A 135 16.53 25.08 28.19
CA THR A 135 16.94 25.19 29.61
C THR A 135 17.63 23.91 30.06
N LYS A 136 17.31 22.76 29.42
CA LYS A 136 17.95 21.47 29.68
C LYS A 136 18.10 20.69 28.40
N LEU A 137 19.18 19.92 28.31
CA LEU A 137 19.47 18.99 27.22
C LEU A 137 19.77 17.61 27.79
N THR A 138 19.26 16.60 27.14
CA THR A 138 19.51 15.20 27.49
C THR A 138 19.98 14.44 26.27
N HIS A 139 21.12 13.78 26.35
CA HIS A 139 21.55 12.86 25.30
C HIS A 139 20.71 11.61 25.37
N LEU A 140 20.10 11.17 24.25
CA LEU A 140 19.20 10.01 24.22
C LEU A 140 19.76 8.84 23.44
N SER A 141 20.43 9.10 22.29
CA SER A 141 21.04 8.01 21.53
C SER A 141 22.12 8.54 20.58
N LYS A 142 23.27 7.89 20.58
CA LYS A 142 24.40 8.21 19.72
C LYS A 142 24.28 7.55 18.34
N ALA A 143 24.36 8.33 17.30
CA ALA A 143 24.47 7.82 15.93
C ALA A 143 25.92 7.51 15.59
N LEU A 144 26.23 6.24 15.34
CA LEU A 144 27.58 5.78 15.04
C LEU A 144 27.96 5.83 13.56
N ARG A 145 27.00 6.13 12.69
CA ARG A 145 27.20 6.38 11.25
C ARG A 145 26.72 7.77 10.89
N PRO A 146 27.43 8.50 10.00
CA PRO A 146 26.96 9.78 9.50
C PRO A 146 25.68 9.59 8.66
N LEU A 147 24.82 10.61 8.68
CA LEU A 147 23.67 10.67 7.76
C LEU A 147 24.18 10.90 6.32
N PRO A 148 23.41 10.50 5.30
CA PRO A 148 23.68 10.87 3.91
C PRO A 148 23.81 12.39 3.75
N GLU A 149 24.57 12.84 2.76
CA GLU A 149 24.76 14.28 2.52
C GLU A 149 23.45 14.99 2.21
N LYS A 150 23.28 16.17 2.82
CA LYS A 150 22.02 16.90 2.91
C LYS A 150 21.51 17.52 1.61
N PHE A 151 22.39 17.85 0.69
CA PHE A 151 22.07 18.79 -0.38
C PHE A 151 21.17 18.23 -1.48
N HIS A 152 21.04 16.90 -1.60
CA HIS A 152 20.22 16.24 -2.61
C HIS A 152 19.32 15.12 -2.08
N GLY A 153 19.25 14.94 -0.74
CA GLY A 153 18.60 13.77 -0.15
C GLY A 153 19.32 12.46 -0.54
N LEU A 154 18.67 11.34 -0.28
CA LEU A 154 19.09 10.06 -0.79
C LEU A 154 18.46 9.88 -2.17
N THR A 155 19.26 9.92 -3.25
CA THR A 155 18.78 9.86 -4.64
C THR A 155 19.04 8.52 -5.31
N ASP A 156 19.97 7.71 -4.79
CA ASP A 156 20.22 6.38 -5.30
C ASP A 156 19.07 5.44 -4.98
N ILE A 157 18.33 5.05 -6.02
CA ILE A 157 17.10 4.26 -5.93
C ILE A 157 17.33 2.92 -5.23
N GLU A 158 18.45 2.26 -5.51
CA GLU A 158 18.75 0.98 -4.88
C GLU A 158 19.00 1.12 -3.38
N THR A 159 19.73 2.14 -2.99
CA THR A 159 19.92 2.47 -1.57
C THR A 159 18.62 2.87 -0.88
N ILE A 160 17.74 3.63 -1.55
CA ILE A 160 16.40 3.98 -1.05
C ILE A 160 15.62 2.72 -0.66
N TYR A 161 15.57 1.71 -1.51
CA TYR A 161 14.80 0.50 -1.25
C TYR A 161 15.50 -0.45 -0.25
N ARG A 162 16.81 -0.64 -0.36
CA ARG A 162 17.56 -1.54 0.54
C ARG A 162 17.78 -0.94 1.93
N LYS A 163 17.89 0.38 2.04
CA LYS A 163 18.13 1.11 3.30
C LYS A 163 17.01 2.09 3.62
N ARG A 164 15.77 1.60 3.60
CA ARG A 164 14.56 2.41 3.81
C ARG A 164 14.65 3.31 5.04
N HIS A 165 15.33 2.90 6.10
CA HIS A 165 15.54 3.73 7.27
C HIS A 165 16.32 5.02 6.96
N LEU A 166 17.26 4.99 6.00
CA LEU A 166 17.97 6.20 5.55
C LEU A 166 17.06 7.09 4.70
N ASP A 167 16.26 6.47 3.83
CA ASP A 167 15.25 7.17 3.03
C ASP A 167 14.26 7.92 3.94
N LEU A 168 13.67 7.25 4.93
CA LEU A 168 12.72 7.85 5.88
C LEU A 168 13.34 8.97 6.74
N ILE A 169 14.65 8.93 7.01
CA ILE A 169 15.35 10.01 7.71
C ILE A 169 15.54 11.21 6.78
N SER A 170 15.89 10.98 5.52
CA SER A 170 16.38 11.99 4.59
C SER A 170 15.30 12.60 3.70
N ASN A 171 14.29 11.79 3.32
CA ASN A 171 13.24 12.15 2.37
C ASN A 171 11.89 12.23 3.09
N ARG A 172 11.44 13.44 3.40
CA ARG A 172 10.17 13.65 4.09
C ARG A 172 8.98 13.15 3.27
N ASP A 173 9.02 13.30 1.96
CA ASP A 173 7.95 12.84 1.05
C ASP A 173 7.76 11.31 1.12
N SER A 174 8.85 10.55 1.21
CA SER A 174 8.77 9.10 1.45
C SER A 174 8.11 8.78 2.78
N PHE A 175 8.48 9.48 3.85
CA PHE A 175 7.86 9.30 5.17
C PHE A 175 6.35 9.59 5.11
N GLU A 176 5.94 10.72 4.54
CA GLU A 176 4.53 11.11 4.41
C GLU A 176 3.73 10.13 3.55
N ARG A 177 4.34 9.56 2.52
CA ARG A 177 3.71 8.52 1.69
C ARG A 177 3.31 7.30 2.52
N PHE A 178 4.16 6.82 3.41
CA PHE A 178 3.84 5.69 4.28
C PHE A 178 2.85 6.04 5.39
N VAL A 179 2.87 7.27 5.90
CA VAL A 179 1.82 7.78 6.79
C VAL A 179 0.47 7.81 6.06
N THR A 180 0.46 8.30 4.82
CA THR A 180 -0.73 8.34 3.96
C THR A 180 -1.26 6.94 3.68
N ARG A 181 -0.39 5.97 3.35
CA ARG A 181 -0.77 4.57 3.22
C ARG A 181 -1.51 4.04 4.45
N SER A 182 -0.96 4.32 5.64
CA SER A 182 -1.59 3.88 6.89
C SER A 182 -2.95 4.54 7.13
N LYS A 183 -3.10 5.81 6.76
CA LYS A 183 -4.40 6.52 6.84
C LYS A 183 -5.43 5.91 5.89
N ILE A 184 -5.06 5.62 4.64
CA ILE A 184 -5.93 4.99 3.65
C ILE A 184 -6.48 3.67 4.19
N ILE A 185 -5.60 2.77 4.66
CA ILE A 185 -6.01 1.46 5.20
C ILE A 185 -6.91 1.63 6.42
N SER A 186 -6.59 2.54 7.34
CA SER A 186 -7.39 2.79 8.52
C SER A 186 -8.79 3.34 8.19
N GLU A 187 -8.89 4.15 7.13
CA GLU A 187 -10.17 4.70 6.69
C GLU A 187 -11.05 3.66 6.01
N ILE A 188 -10.46 2.80 5.19
CA ILE A 188 -11.18 1.66 4.58
C ILE A 188 -11.76 0.76 5.68
N ARG A 189 -10.98 0.42 6.71
CA ARG A 189 -11.46 -0.35 7.86
C ARG A 189 -12.63 0.35 8.55
N ARG A 190 -12.47 1.63 8.90
CA ARG A 190 -13.51 2.41 9.59
C ARG A 190 -14.81 2.47 8.79
N TYR A 191 -14.70 2.61 7.47
CA TYR A 191 -15.84 2.64 6.57
C TYR A 191 -16.59 1.31 6.56
N LEU A 192 -15.87 0.19 6.37
CA LEU A 192 -16.47 -1.15 6.34
C LEU A 192 -17.03 -1.57 7.71
N ASP A 193 -16.33 -1.29 8.79
CA ASP A 193 -16.81 -1.53 10.17
C ASP A 193 -18.12 -0.76 10.43
N GLY A 194 -18.19 0.49 9.94
CA GLY A 194 -19.39 1.34 10.01
C GLY A 194 -20.58 0.78 9.25
N LEU A 195 -20.35 -0.05 8.22
CA LEU A 195 -21.37 -0.77 7.47
C LEU A 195 -21.72 -2.15 8.07
N GLY A 196 -21.08 -2.53 9.18
CA GLY A 196 -21.28 -3.79 9.86
C GLY A 196 -20.56 -4.99 9.24
N PHE A 197 -19.51 -4.74 8.46
CA PHE A 197 -18.61 -5.82 8.05
C PHE A 197 -17.70 -6.25 9.20
N LEU A 198 -17.33 -7.53 9.22
CA LEU A 198 -16.37 -8.10 10.17
C LEU A 198 -15.02 -8.28 9.49
N GLU A 199 -13.95 -7.69 10.04
CA GLU A 199 -12.59 -8.04 9.63
C GLU A 199 -12.24 -9.42 10.16
N VAL A 200 -11.79 -10.30 9.29
CA VAL A 200 -11.40 -11.66 9.63
C VAL A 200 -9.99 -11.97 9.15
N GLU A 201 -9.40 -13.03 9.68
CA GLU A 201 -8.10 -13.55 9.24
C GLU A 201 -8.27 -15.00 8.79
N THR A 202 -7.75 -15.31 7.60
CA THR A 202 -7.73 -16.66 7.05
C THR A 202 -6.29 -17.14 6.86
N PRO A 203 -6.03 -18.44 6.69
CA PRO A 203 -4.68 -18.97 6.61
C PRO A 203 -3.88 -18.36 5.44
N VAL A 204 -2.58 -18.13 5.67
CA VAL A 204 -1.60 -17.80 4.62
C VAL A 204 -1.10 -19.08 3.94
N LEU A 205 -1.00 -20.20 4.69
CA LEU A 205 -0.58 -21.50 4.18
C LEU A 205 -1.81 -22.29 3.76
N HIS A 206 -1.85 -22.70 2.51
CA HIS A 206 -2.92 -23.51 1.92
C HIS A 206 -2.38 -24.86 1.46
N ASN A 207 -3.24 -25.86 1.41
CA ASN A 207 -2.89 -27.15 0.81
C ASN A 207 -2.83 -27.03 -0.72
N GLU A 208 -3.73 -26.23 -1.30
CA GLU A 208 -3.80 -25.95 -2.73
C GLU A 208 -4.02 -24.47 -3.01
N ALA A 209 -3.53 -23.98 -4.14
CA ALA A 209 -3.78 -22.61 -4.59
C ALA A 209 -5.19 -22.51 -5.19
N GLY A 210 -5.90 -21.42 -4.91
CA GLY A 210 -7.23 -21.17 -5.47
C GLY A 210 -7.69 -19.72 -5.24
N GLY A 211 -8.80 -19.35 -5.89
CA GLY A 211 -9.39 -18.00 -5.78
C GLY A 211 -8.79 -16.97 -6.74
N ALA A 212 -7.79 -17.32 -7.54
CA ALA A 212 -7.21 -16.46 -8.57
C ALA A 212 -6.46 -17.31 -9.61
N ALA A 213 -6.16 -16.72 -10.76
CA ALA A 213 -5.20 -17.26 -11.72
C ALA A 213 -3.82 -16.66 -11.43
N ALA A 214 -2.92 -17.44 -10.84
CA ALA A 214 -1.56 -17.01 -10.50
C ALA A 214 -0.67 -18.19 -10.09
N ARG A 215 0.64 -18.04 -10.25
CA ARG A 215 1.60 -19.04 -9.78
C ARG A 215 1.82 -18.91 -8.27
N PRO A 216 1.65 -20.00 -7.48
CA PRO A 216 1.92 -19.95 -6.05
C PRO A 216 3.41 -20.08 -5.71
N PHE A 217 3.81 -19.57 -4.54
CA PHE A 217 5.04 -20.02 -3.87
C PHE A 217 4.77 -21.33 -3.15
N ILE A 218 5.67 -22.29 -3.31
CA ILE A 218 5.59 -23.62 -2.67
C ILE A 218 6.51 -23.62 -1.45
N THR A 219 6.06 -24.23 -0.35
CA THR A 219 6.84 -24.44 0.87
C THR A 219 6.60 -25.85 1.41
N HIS A 220 7.41 -26.28 2.38
CA HIS A 220 7.31 -27.61 2.99
C HIS A 220 7.09 -27.53 4.49
N HIS A 221 6.06 -28.22 5.00
CA HIS A 221 5.78 -28.32 6.43
C HIS A 221 6.56 -29.52 7.02
N ASN A 222 7.72 -29.28 7.60
CA ASN A 222 8.64 -30.33 8.03
C ASN A 222 8.04 -31.36 9.01
N ALA A 223 7.23 -30.93 9.98
CA ALA A 223 6.69 -31.81 11.00
C ALA A 223 5.62 -32.79 10.45
N GLN A 224 4.86 -32.34 9.44
CA GLN A 224 3.82 -33.16 8.80
C GLN A 224 4.31 -33.82 7.51
N ASN A 225 5.47 -33.40 7.00
CA ASN A 225 6.06 -33.87 5.74
C ASN A 225 5.10 -33.71 4.56
N ILE A 226 4.49 -32.53 4.43
CA ILE A 226 3.58 -32.16 3.33
C ILE A 226 4.04 -30.87 2.68
N ASP A 227 3.84 -30.77 1.38
CA ASP A 227 4.01 -29.52 0.65
C ASP A 227 2.78 -28.65 0.83
N MET A 228 2.99 -27.35 0.95
CA MET A 228 1.95 -26.34 1.07
C MET A 228 2.26 -25.19 0.13
N VAL A 229 1.29 -24.34 -0.12
CA VAL A 229 1.46 -23.12 -0.92
C VAL A 229 1.14 -21.88 -0.10
N LEU A 230 1.77 -20.77 -0.43
CA LEU A 230 1.34 -19.47 0.05
C LEU A 230 0.11 -19.02 -0.75
N ARG A 231 -0.87 -18.45 -0.07
CA ARG A 231 -2.15 -18.01 -0.68
C ARG A 231 -1.94 -17.01 -1.81
N ILE A 232 -2.66 -17.19 -2.89
CA ILE A 232 -2.73 -16.27 -4.05
C ILE A 232 -3.96 -15.36 -4.02
N ALA A 233 -4.93 -15.67 -3.15
CA ALA A 233 -6.17 -14.94 -2.86
C ALA A 233 -6.72 -15.39 -1.50
N THR A 234 -7.66 -14.65 -0.91
CA THR A 234 -8.40 -15.03 0.30
C THR A 234 -9.81 -15.52 0.01
N GLU A 235 -10.26 -15.41 -1.22
CA GLU A 235 -11.60 -15.61 -1.75
C GLU A 235 -12.30 -16.86 -1.23
N LEU A 236 -11.73 -18.06 -1.49
CA LEU A 236 -12.42 -19.32 -1.18
C LEU A 236 -12.66 -19.52 0.32
N HIS A 237 -11.77 -19.00 1.16
CA HIS A 237 -11.96 -19.04 2.61
C HIS A 237 -13.04 -18.07 3.08
N LEU A 238 -13.08 -16.85 2.53
CA LEU A 238 -14.11 -15.87 2.88
C LEU A 238 -15.50 -16.31 2.44
N LYS A 239 -15.63 -16.94 1.27
CA LYS A 239 -16.89 -17.55 0.83
C LYS A 239 -17.36 -18.69 1.77
N ARG A 240 -16.46 -19.50 2.30
CA ARG A 240 -16.80 -20.51 3.32
C ARG A 240 -17.34 -19.87 4.61
N LEU A 241 -16.88 -18.68 4.98
CA LEU A 241 -17.43 -17.92 6.11
C LEU A 241 -18.86 -17.44 5.80
N ILE A 242 -19.14 -17.03 4.56
CA ILE A 242 -20.51 -16.70 4.11
C ILE A 242 -21.42 -17.92 4.21
N VAL A 243 -20.97 -19.10 3.75
CA VAL A 243 -21.70 -20.37 3.94
C VAL A 243 -21.96 -20.63 5.43
N GLY A 244 -20.99 -20.29 6.29
CA GLY A 244 -21.09 -20.42 7.75
C GLY A 244 -22.01 -19.39 8.42
N GLY A 245 -22.61 -18.46 7.65
CA GLY A 245 -23.54 -17.44 8.18
C GLY A 245 -22.93 -16.12 8.58
N MET A 246 -21.66 -15.86 8.26
CA MET A 246 -21.05 -14.53 8.39
C MET A 246 -21.42 -13.69 7.17
N GLU A 247 -22.53 -12.97 7.22
CA GLU A 247 -23.14 -12.31 6.07
C GLU A 247 -22.32 -11.15 5.48
N ARG A 248 -21.40 -10.55 6.23
CA ARG A 248 -20.52 -9.45 5.79
C ARG A 248 -19.14 -9.63 6.39
N VAL A 249 -18.18 -9.95 5.55
CA VAL A 249 -16.78 -10.16 5.96
C VAL A 249 -15.82 -9.45 5.04
N TYR A 250 -14.66 -9.07 5.57
CA TYR A 250 -13.53 -8.62 4.76
C TYR A 250 -12.20 -9.05 5.39
N GLU A 251 -11.19 -9.16 4.57
CA GLU A 251 -9.81 -9.38 5.01
C GLU A 251 -8.87 -8.42 4.26
N ILE A 252 -8.01 -7.70 5.00
CA ILE A 252 -6.89 -6.97 4.43
C ILE A 252 -5.63 -7.77 4.71
N GLY A 253 -5.04 -8.36 3.68
CA GLY A 253 -3.93 -9.28 3.85
C GLY A 253 -2.87 -9.25 2.77
N ARG A 254 -1.74 -9.88 3.07
CA ARG A 254 -0.70 -10.16 2.08
C ARG A 254 -1.11 -11.32 1.21
N ILE A 255 -0.93 -11.10 -0.09
CA ILE A 255 -1.11 -12.07 -1.17
C ILE A 255 0.25 -12.32 -1.80
N PHE A 256 0.47 -13.56 -2.25
CA PHE A 256 1.77 -14.04 -2.73
C PHE A 256 1.62 -14.64 -4.12
N ARG A 257 2.25 -14.04 -5.13
CA ARG A 257 2.25 -14.55 -6.51
C ARG A 257 3.67 -14.66 -7.02
N ASN A 258 4.07 -15.86 -7.42
CA ASN A 258 5.43 -16.16 -7.87
C ASN A 258 5.60 -15.80 -9.36
N GLU A 259 5.50 -14.49 -9.61
CA GLU A 259 5.52 -13.89 -10.94
C GLU A 259 6.66 -12.89 -11.09
N GLY A 260 6.74 -12.24 -12.24
CA GLY A 260 7.72 -11.19 -12.53
C GLY A 260 7.56 -9.96 -11.63
N MET A 261 8.63 -9.20 -11.52
CA MET A 261 8.65 -7.92 -10.79
C MET A 261 8.84 -6.77 -11.79
N ASP A 262 7.92 -5.81 -11.75
CA ASP A 262 7.99 -4.59 -12.56
C ASP A 262 7.62 -3.35 -11.75
N ALA A 263 7.21 -2.28 -12.40
CA ALA A 263 6.77 -1.05 -11.74
C ALA A 263 5.44 -1.22 -10.96
N THR A 264 4.59 -2.16 -11.37
CA THR A 264 3.23 -2.36 -10.83
C THR A 264 3.05 -3.70 -10.13
N HIS A 265 4.02 -4.61 -10.23
CA HIS A 265 3.97 -5.95 -9.66
C HIS A 265 5.12 -6.22 -8.69
N ASN A 266 4.79 -6.80 -7.54
CA ASN A 266 5.72 -7.30 -6.54
C ASN A 266 5.26 -8.69 -6.09
N PRO A 267 6.14 -9.66 -5.83
CA PRO A 267 5.76 -11.04 -5.50
C PRO A 267 4.86 -11.17 -4.27
N GLU A 268 4.93 -10.22 -3.37
CA GLU A 268 3.99 -10.05 -2.27
C GLU A 268 3.41 -8.64 -2.29
N PHE A 269 2.10 -8.53 -2.12
CA PHE A 269 1.37 -7.26 -2.13
C PHE A 269 0.19 -7.30 -1.17
N THR A 270 -0.41 -6.16 -0.89
CA THR A 270 -1.58 -6.07 -0.02
C THR A 270 -2.84 -5.94 -0.87
N SER A 271 -3.80 -6.83 -0.61
CA SER A 271 -5.15 -6.75 -1.16
C SER A 271 -6.17 -6.67 -0.03
N ILE A 272 -7.33 -6.12 -0.31
CA ILE A 272 -8.54 -6.30 0.48
C ILE A 272 -9.53 -7.11 -0.34
N GLU A 273 -10.14 -8.10 0.29
CA GLU A 273 -11.29 -8.80 -0.26
C GLU A 273 -12.49 -8.63 0.67
N VAL A 274 -13.66 -8.39 0.08
CA VAL A 274 -14.91 -8.07 0.78
C VAL A 274 -16.03 -8.91 0.22
N TYR A 275 -16.82 -9.56 1.07
CA TYR A 275 -17.95 -10.40 0.68
C TYR A 275 -19.20 -10.03 1.46
N GLN A 276 -20.32 -9.90 0.73
CA GLN A 276 -21.63 -9.52 1.29
C GLN A 276 -22.73 -10.46 0.79
N ALA A 277 -23.37 -11.17 1.71
CA ALA A 277 -24.56 -11.96 1.42
C ALA A 277 -25.74 -11.07 1.02
N TYR A 278 -26.63 -11.60 0.17
CA TYR A 278 -27.81 -10.92 -0.36
C TYR A 278 -27.52 -9.66 -1.18
N ALA A 279 -26.34 -9.61 -1.81
CA ALA A 279 -25.90 -8.55 -2.71
C ALA A 279 -25.54 -9.12 -4.07
N ASP A 280 -25.63 -8.30 -5.10
CA ASP A 280 -25.19 -8.59 -6.45
C ASP A 280 -24.02 -7.68 -6.88
N TYR A 281 -23.55 -7.85 -8.10
CA TYR A 281 -22.44 -7.05 -8.64
C TYR A 281 -22.72 -5.55 -8.71
N GLN A 282 -23.99 -5.12 -8.78
CA GLN A 282 -24.36 -3.70 -8.82
C GLN A 282 -24.20 -3.07 -7.43
N ASP A 283 -24.65 -3.76 -6.38
CA ASP A 283 -24.42 -3.37 -4.99
C ASP A 283 -22.91 -3.25 -4.71
N ILE A 284 -22.12 -4.18 -5.27
CA ILE A 284 -20.67 -4.19 -5.10
C ILE A 284 -19.99 -3.09 -5.92
N MET A 285 -20.51 -2.67 -7.09
CA MET A 285 -20.04 -1.45 -7.78
C MET A 285 -20.18 -0.22 -6.88
N ASP A 286 -21.36 -0.05 -6.27
CA ASP A 286 -21.62 1.09 -5.37
C ASP A 286 -20.68 1.05 -4.14
N LEU A 287 -20.47 -0.13 -3.56
CA LEU A 287 -19.54 -0.31 -2.45
C LEU A 287 -18.11 0.01 -2.86
N THR A 288 -17.66 -0.46 -4.03
CA THR A 288 -16.32 -0.23 -4.56
C THR A 288 -16.05 1.26 -4.77
N GLU A 289 -16.99 1.95 -5.44
CA GLU A 289 -16.93 3.41 -5.65
C GLU A 289 -16.82 4.14 -4.31
N ALA A 290 -17.67 3.78 -3.34
CA ALA A 290 -17.65 4.38 -2.03
C ALA A 290 -16.34 4.15 -1.26
N ILE A 291 -15.78 2.94 -1.28
CA ILE A 291 -14.48 2.64 -0.66
C ILE A 291 -13.38 3.54 -1.24
N VAL A 292 -13.29 3.63 -2.57
CA VAL A 292 -12.28 4.44 -3.26
C VAL A 292 -12.45 5.93 -2.93
N GLN A 293 -13.68 6.45 -2.98
CA GLN A 293 -13.99 7.84 -2.65
C GLN A 293 -13.70 8.17 -1.19
N HIS A 294 -14.05 7.28 -0.23
CA HIS A 294 -13.71 7.47 1.18
C HIS A 294 -12.21 7.50 1.43
N ALA A 295 -11.47 6.58 0.81
CA ALA A 295 -10.02 6.57 0.89
C ALA A 295 -9.39 7.88 0.34
N ALA A 296 -9.90 8.37 -0.80
CA ALA A 296 -9.45 9.62 -1.40
C ALA A 296 -9.73 10.82 -0.49
N ARG A 297 -10.96 10.96 0.04
CA ARG A 297 -11.32 12.04 0.96
C ARG A 297 -10.49 12.06 2.24
N ALA A 298 -10.14 10.90 2.78
CA ALA A 298 -9.31 10.80 3.99
C ALA A 298 -7.93 11.43 3.85
N VAL A 299 -7.36 11.48 2.65
CA VAL A 299 -5.99 11.94 2.41
C VAL A 299 -5.91 13.21 1.55
N LYS A 300 -6.93 13.51 0.75
CA LYS A 300 -6.98 14.70 -0.14
C LYS A 300 -8.13 15.66 0.23
N GLY A 301 -9.02 15.27 1.17
CA GLY A 301 -10.27 16.00 1.39
C GLY A 301 -11.15 15.94 0.15
N ASP A 302 -11.89 17.02 -0.11
CA ASP A 302 -12.69 17.19 -1.34
C ASP A 302 -11.87 17.80 -2.50
N GLY A 303 -10.55 17.89 -2.33
CA GLY A 303 -9.65 18.43 -3.35
C GLY A 303 -9.42 17.46 -4.51
N PRO A 304 -8.85 17.94 -5.62
CA PRO A 304 -8.58 17.09 -6.78
C PRO A 304 -7.58 16.00 -6.46
N VAL A 305 -7.78 14.83 -7.07
CA VAL A 305 -6.80 13.75 -7.10
C VAL A 305 -6.08 13.83 -8.44
N THR A 306 -4.84 14.33 -8.42
CA THR A 306 -4.01 14.40 -9.62
C THR A 306 -3.03 13.24 -9.61
N TYR A 307 -2.93 12.51 -10.70
CA TYR A 307 -1.98 11.43 -10.91
C TYR A 307 -1.23 11.64 -12.22
N GLN A 308 0.09 11.74 -12.14
CA GLN A 308 0.98 12.03 -13.28
C GLN A 308 0.54 13.25 -14.12
N GLY A 309 0.07 14.30 -13.44
CA GLY A 309 -0.39 15.53 -14.07
C GLY A 309 -1.78 15.47 -14.68
N ILE A 310 -2.51 14.36 -14.52
CA ILE A 310 -3.89 14.19 -14.97
C ILE A 310 -4.82 14.25 -13.77
N ASP A 311 -5.85 15.09 -13.85
CA ASP A 311 -6.88 15.16 -12.82
C ASP A 311 -7.87 13.99 -12.97
N ILE A 312 -8.03 13.23 -11.90
CA ILE A 312 -8.89 12.06 -11.83
C ILE A 312 -10.21 12.44 -11.15
N ALA A 313 -11.32 12.18 -11.82
CA ALA A 313 -12.68 12.47 -11.33
C ALA A 313 -13.13 11.50 -10.25
N ILE A 314 -12.33 11.37 -9.17
CA ILE A 314 -12.52 10.35 -8.13
C ILE A 314 -13.74 10.62 -7.24
N HIS A 315 -14.22 11.86 -7.18
CA HIS A 315 -15.35 12.28 -6.36
C HIS A 315 -16.69 12.33 -7.15
N GLU A 316 -16.62 12.08 -8.46
CA GLU A 316 -17.79 11.98 -9.33
C GLU A 316 -18.24 10.53 -9.46
N PRO A 317 -19.48 10.26 -9.91
CA PRO A 317 -19.92 8.90 -10.21
C PRO A 317 -19.05 8.27 -11.29
N PHE A 318 -18.60 7.04 -11.09
CA PHE A 318 -17.74 6.33 -12.03
C PHE A 318 -18.56 5.86 -13.25
N LYS A 319 -17.96 5.96 -14.45
CA LYS A 319 -18.56 5.43 -15.67
C LYS A 319 -18.78 3.92 -15.55
N ARG A 320 -19.94 3.42 -16.04
CA ARG A 320 -20.24 1.98 -16.13
C ARG A 320 -20.47 1.64 -17.59
N VAL A 321 -19.73 0.69 -18.13
CA VAL A 321 -19.81 0.29 -19.53
C VAL A 321 -19.70 -1.23 -19.67
N HIS A 322 -20.55 -1.81 -20.52
CA HIS A 322 -20.42 -3.24 -20.84
C HIS A 322 -19.19 -3.48 -21.72
N MET A 323 -18.45 -4.57 -21.48
CA MET A 323 -17.21 -4.87 -22.21
C MET A 323 -17.42 -4.87 -23.74
N VAL A 324 -18.49 -5.46 -24.23
CA VAL A 324 -18.81 -5.50 -25.68
C VAL A 324 -19.07 -4.09 -26.24
N ASP A 325 -19.75 -3.23 -25.48
CA ASP A 325 -20.01 -1.85 -25.91
C ASP A 325 -18.71 -1.03 -25.95
N ALA A 326 -17.82 -1.23 -24.97
CA ALA A 326 -16.51 -0.57 -24.96
C ALA A 326 -15.63 -1.01 -26.14
N ILE A 327 -15.63 -2.30 -26.48
CA ILE A 327 -14.94 -2.81 -27.67
C ILE A 327 -15.54 -2.21 -28.94
N LYS A 328 -16.87 -2.19 -29.06
CA LYS A 328 -17.57 -1.65 -30.22
C LYS A 328 -17.32 -0.15 -30.41
N GLU A 329 -17.27 0.61 -29.32
CA GLU A 329 -17.00 2.04 -29.36
C GLU A 329 -15.63 2.34 -29.99
N ILE A 330 -14.62 1.53 -29.69
CA ILE A 330 -13.23 1.76 -30.10
C ILE A 330 -12.90 1.09 -31.44
N THR A 331 -13.34 -0.14 -31.63
CA THR A 331 -12.92 -0.98 -32.77
C THR A 331 -13.96 -1.05 -33.89
N GLY A 332 -15.24 -0.75 -33.60
CA GLY A 332 -16.37 -1.01 -34.46
C GLY A 332 -16.85 -2.46 -34.51
N VAL A 333 -16.16 -3.40 -33.84
CA VAL A 333 -16.53 -4.81 -33.79
C VAL A 333 -17.68 -5.02 -32.80
N ASP A 334 -18.75 -5.67 -33.27
CA ASP A 334 -19.97 -5.88 -32.50
C ASP A 334 -20.14 -7.33 -32.06
N PHE A 335 -19.63 -7.65 -30.87
CA PHE A 335 -19.76 -9.00 -30.27
C PHE A 335 -21.14 -9.28 -29.64
N TRP A 336 -22.10 -8.34 -29.71
CA TRP A 336 -23.50 -8.68 -29.41
C TRP A 336 -24.08 -9.64 -30.44
N GLN A 337 -23.56 -9.59 -31.67
CA GLN A 337 -23.94 -10.53 -32.70
C GLN A 337 -23.32 -11.91 -32.44
N GLU A 338 -24.13 -12.94 -32.64
CA GLU A 338 -23.61 -14.30 -32.61
C GLU A 338 -22.63 -14.50 -33.76
N MET A 339 -21.50 -15.13 -33.48
CA MET A 339 -20.48 -15.44 -34.47
C MET A 339 -19.76 -16.75 -34.12
N SER A 340 -19.22 -17.39 -35.12
CA SER A 340 -18.40 -18.57 -34.94
C SER A 340 -17.02 -18.25 -34.40
N LEU A 341 -16.31 -19.20 -33.86
CA LEU A 341 -14.92 -19.02 -33.42
C LEU A 341 -14.01 -18.56 -34.58
N GLU A 342 -14.21 -19.15 -35.78
CA GLU A 342 -13.44 -18.80 -36.98
C GLU A 342 -13.65 -17.32 -37.38
N GLU A 343 -14.90 -16.84 -37.32
CA GLU A 343 -15.22 -15.42 -37.59
C GLU A 343 -14.57 -14.51 -36.56
N ALA A 344 -14.64 -14.82 -35.28
CA ALA A 344 -14.00 -14.07 -34.23
C ALA A 344 -12.46 -14.04 -34.37
N GLN A 345 -11.84 -15.18 -34.73
CA GLN A 345 -10.41 -15.27 -35.03
C GLN A 345 -10.00 -14.44 -36.25
N ALA A 346 -10.85 -14.39 -37.28
CA ALA A 346 -10.61 -13.56 -38.44
C ALA A 346 -10.63 -12.06 -38.09
N LEU A 347 -11.58 -11.63 -37.25
CA LEU A 347 -11.64 -10.27 -36.71
C LEU A 347 -10.40 -9.93 -35.84
N ALA A 348 -9.99 -10.85 -34.98
CA ALA A 348 -8.78 -10.66 -34.17
C ALA A 348 -7.54 -10.44 -35.07
N LYS A 349 -7.40 -11.21 -36.13
CA LYS A 349 -6.31 -11.03 -37.09
C LYS A 349 -6.40 -9.69 -37.84
N GLU A 350 -7.59 -9.27 -38.24
CA GLU A 350 -7.83 -7.99 -38.92
C GLU A 350 -7.43 -6.80 -38.02
N HIS A 351 -7.78 -6.87 -36.73
CA HIS A 351 -7.50 -5.85 -35.74
C HIS A 351 -6.14 -6.00 -35.05
N HIS A 352 -5.30 -6.95 -35.50
CA HIS A 352 -3.98 -7.23 -34.92
C HIS A 352 -4.01 -7.63 -33.43
N VAL A 353 -5.12 -8.21 -32.94
CA VAL A 353 -5.25 -8.71 -31.59
C VAL A 353 -4.52 -10.07 -31.48
N PRO A 354 -3.52 -10.21 -30.60
CA PRO A 354 -2.80 -11.45 -30.43
C PRO A 354 -3.70 -12.50 -29.76
N LEU A 355 -3.62 -13.75 -30.24
CA LEU A 355 -4.36 -14.86 -29.64
C LEU A 355 -3.41 -15.92 -29.10
N GLU A 356 -3.68 -16.39 -27.89
CA GLU A 356 -2.94 -17.47 -27.26
C GLU A 356 -3.42 -18.84 -27.74
N LYS A 357 -2.54 -19.86 -27.60
CA LYS A 357 -2.84 -21.22 -28.09
C LYS A 357 -4.04 -21.87 -27.42
N HIS A 358 -4.30 -21.50 -26.18
CA HIS A 358 -5.39 -22.05 -25.38
C HIS A 358 -6.74 -21.35 -25.61
N TYR A 359 -6.77 -20.23 -26.36
CA TYR A 359 -8.01 -19.53 -26.69
C TYR A 359 -8.85 -20.35 -27.67
N ASN A 360 -9.89 -20.98 -27.15
CA ASN A 360 -10.73 -21.94 -27.85
C ASN A 360 -12.22 -21.56 -27.90
N SER A 361 -12.55 -20.33 -27.53
CA SER A 361 -13.93 -19.80 -27.55
C SER A 361 -13.97 -18.35 -27.99
N VAL A 362 -15.18 -17.90 -28.39
CA VAL A 362 -15.43 -16.49 -28.70
C VAL A 362 -15.20 -15.59 -27.46
N GLY A 363 -15.53 -16.10 -26.26
CA GLY A 363 -15.31 -15.36 -25.03
C GLY A 363 -13.85 -15.02 -24.78
N HIS A 364 -12.92 -15.94 -25.03
CA HIS A 364 -11.48 -15.63 -24.94
C HIS A 364 -11.08 -14.51 -25.93
N ILE A 365 -11.65 -14.50 -27.12
CA ILE A 365 -11.34 -13.48 -28.12
C ILE A 365 -11.93 -12.13 -27.76
N ILE A 366 -13.14 -12.09 -27.18
CA ILE A 366 -13.73 -10.85 -26.63
C ILE A 366 -12.81 -10.26 -25.57
N ASN A 367 -12.32 -11.08 -24.64
CA ASN A 367 -11.40 -10.63 -23.60
C ASN A 367 -10.08 -10.10 -24.19
N ALA A 368 -9.50 -10.80 -25.17
CA ALA A 368 -8.29 -10.36 -25.87
C ALA A 368 -8.50 -9.01 -26.61
N PHE A 369 -9.66 -8.79 -27.23
CA PHE A 369 -10.00 -7.49 -27.82
C PHE A 369 -10.07 -6.38 -26.78
N PHE A 370 -10.64 -6.67 -25.62
CA PHE A 370 -10.71 -5.71 -24.54
C PHE A 370 -9.32 -5.32 -24.03
N GLU A 371 -8.50 -6.30 -23.70
CA GLU A 371 -7.14 -6.10 -23.20
C GLU A 371 -6.26 -5.31 -24.20
N GLU A 372 -6.29 -5.68 -25.47
CA GLU A 372 -5.44 -5.07 -26.49
C GLU A 372 -5.94 -3.71 -26.98
N CYS A 373 -7.25 -3.52 -27.12
CA CYS A 373 -7.80 -2.35 -27.79
C CYS A 373 -8.41 -1.32 -26.84
N VAL A 374 -8.89 -1.72 -25.65
CA VAL A 374 -9.72 -0.86 -24.79
C VAL A 374 -9.00 -0.39 -23.55
N GLU A 375 -8.28 -1.25 -22.86
CA GLU A 375 -7.67 -0.93 -21.53
C GLU A 375 -6.86 0.35 -21.53
N GLU A 376 -6.01 0.56 -22.55
CA GLU A 376 -5.15 1.76 -22.64
C GLU A 376 -5.93 3.07 -22.81
N SER A 377 -7.22 2.99 -23.15
CA SER A 377 -8.11 4.16 -23.28
C SER A 377 -8.78 4.58 -21.97
N LEU A 378 -8.75 3.73 -20.94
CA LEU A 378 -9.48 3.89 -19.68
C LEU A 378 -8.71 4.77 -18.69
N ILE A 379 -8.78 6.08 -18.86
CA ILE A 379 -8.07 7.06 -18.02
C ILE A 379 -8.87 7.41 -16.77
N GLN A 380 -10.16 7.77 -16.93
CA GLN A 380 -11.04 8.13 -15.81
C GLN A 380 -11.66 6.89 -15.18
N PRO A 381 -12.06 6.94 -13.88
CA PRO A 381 -12.64 5.81 -13.19
C PRO A 381 -13.80 5.19 -13.97
N THR A 382 -13.64 3.94 -14.40
CA THR A 382 -14.59 3.23 -15.24
C THR A 382 -14.76 1.79 -14.80
N PHE A 383 -15.99 1.41 -14.49
CA PHE A 383 -16.37 0.02 -14.33
C PHE A 383 -16.64 -0.59 -15.70
N VAL A 384 -15.89 -1.62 -16.05
CA VAL A 384 -16.16 -2.45 -17.23
C VAL A 384 -16.81 -3.74 -16.73
N TYR A 385 -18.06 -4.00 -17.13
CA TYR A 385 -18.80 -5.18 -16.69
C TYR A 385 -19.18 -6.09 -17.87
N GLY A 386 -19.65 -7.31 -17.55
CA GLY A 386 -20.05 -8.28 -18.57
C GLY A 386 -18.85 -9.02 -19.15
N HIS A 387 -17.97 -9.53 -18.30
CA HIS A 387 -16.85 -10.35 -18.72
C HIS A 387 -17.35 -11.73 -19.20
N PRO A 388 -16.73 -12.32 -20.24
CA PRO A 388 -17.09 -13.65 -20.72
C PRO A 388 -16.98 -14.74 -19.65
N VAL A 389 -17.85 -15.74 -19.77
CA VAL A 389 -17.90 -16.86 -18.80
C VAL A 389 -16.61 -17.67 -18.78
N GLU A 390 -15.93 -17.78 -19.90
CA GLU A 390 -14.69 -18.56 -20.06
C GLU A 390 -13.51 -18.00 -19.27
N VAL A 391 -13.50 -16.68 -19.05
CA VAL A 391 -12.45 -16.00 -18.26
C VAL A 391 -12.91 -15.63 -16.84
N SER A 392 -14.07 -16.14 -16.42
CA SER A 392 -14.69 -15.77 -15.14
C SER A 392 -15.13 -17.00 -14.33
N PRO A 393 -14.20 -17.86 -13.87
CA PRO A 393 -14.53 -19.19 -13.34
C PRO A 393 -15.29 -19.17 -12.00
N LEU A 394 -15.30 -18.06 -11.27
CA LEU A 394 -15.92 -17.93 -9.94
C LEU A 394 -17.13 -16.99 -9.94
N ALA A 395 -17.44 -16.38 -11.09
CA ALA A 395 -18.53 -15.44 -11.24
C ALA A 395 -19.82 -16.11 -11.77
N LYS A 396 -20.96 -15.65 -11.30
CA LYS A 396 -22.27 -16.12 -11.75
C LYS A 396 -22.56 -15.67 -13.17
N LYS A 397 -23.16 -16.55 -13.99
CA LYS A 397 -23.63 -16.20 -15.33
C LYS A 397 -24.72 -15.15 -15.25
N ASN A 398 -24.71 -14.23 -16.22
CA ASN A 398 -25.81 -13.28 -16.37
C ASN A 398 -27.08 -13.98 -16.83
N ASP A 399 -28.22 -13.67 -16.20
CA ASP A 399 -29.51 -14.31 -16.46
C ASP A 399 -30.07 -13.97 -17.85
N GLN A 400 -29.71 -12.83 -18.43
CA GLN A 400 -30.22 -12.36 -19.71
C GLN A 400 -29.37 -12.85 -20.89
N ASP A 401 -28.05 -12.90 -20.70
CA ASP A 401 -27.11 -13.40 -21.69
C ASP A 401 -26.03 -14.28 -21.02
N PRO A 402 -26.21 -15.60 -21.02
CA PRO A 402 -25.31 -16.54 -20.33
C PRO A 402 -23.91 -16.66 -20.96
N ARG A 403 -23.61 -15.95 -22.06
CA ARG A 403 -22.27 -15.82 -22.60
C ARG A 403 -21.38 -15.00 -21.66
N PHE A 404 -21.99 -14.13 -20.87
CA PHE A 404 -21.33 -13.21 -19.95
C PHE A 404 -21.63 -13.56 -18.49
N THR A 405 -20.88 -12.93 -17.61
CA THR A 405 -21.05 -13.06 -16.17
C THR A 405 -21.39 -11.70 -15.54
N ASP A 406 -22.00 -11.74 -14.36
CA ASP A 406 -22.24 -10.58 -13.52
C ASP A 406 -20.93 -10.19 -12.82
N ARG A 407 -19.91 -9.83 -13.61
CA ARG A 407 -18.56 -9.43 -13.17
C ARG A 407 -18.21 -8.06 -13.71
N PHE A 408 -17.47 -7.30 -12.92
CA PHE A 408 -16.86 -6.06 -13.36
C PHE A 408 -15.42 -5.94 -12.89
N GLU A 409 -14.66 -5.12 -13.58
CA GLU A 409 -13.38 -4.61 -13.15
C GLU A 409 -13.40 -3.08 -13.13
N LEU A 410 -12.73 -2.48 -12.13
CA LEU A 410 -12.55 -1.03 -12.04
C LEU A 410 -11.21 -0.64 -12.65
N PHE A 411 -11.25 0.17 -13.69
CA PHE A 411 -10.06 0.74 -14.32
C PHE A 411 -9.91 2.23 -13.98
N ILE A 412 -8.68 2.64 -13.68
CA ILE A 412 -8.26 4.04 -13.53
C ILE A 412 -6.85 4.15 -14.10
N MET A 413 -6.59 5.16 -14.94
CA MET A 413 -5.26 5.37 -15.55
C MET A 413 -4.71 4.09 -16.19
N THR A 414 -5.51 3.43 -17.01
CA THR A 414 -5.18 2.22 -17.75
C THR A 414 -4.85 0.99 -16.91
N LYS A 415 -5.16 1.00 -15.62
CA LYS A 415 -4.84 -0.11 -14.72
C LYS A 415 -6.08 -0.56 -13.96
N GLU A 416 -6.17 -1.86 -13.74
CA GLU A 416 -7.16 -2.48 -12.87
C GLU A 416 -6.90 -2.16 -11.41
N TYR A 417 -7.90 -1.68 -10.70
CA TYR A 417 -7.87 -1.36 -9.26
C TYR A 417 -8.73 -2.31 -8.44
N GLY A 418 -9.76 -2.89 -9.03
CA GLY A 418 -10.63 -3.83 -8.36
C GLY A 418 -11.30 -4.77 -9.34
N ASN A 419 -11.60 -5.98 -8.86
CA ASN A 419 -12.32 -7.03 -9.56
C ASN A 419 -13.41 -7.56 -8.66
N ALA A 420 -14.62 -7.70 -9.18
CA ALA A 420 -15.78 -8.05 -8.38
C ALA A 420 -16.88 -8.70 -9.21
N PHE A 421 -17.70 -9.49 -8.55
CA PHE A 421 -18.80 -10.19 -9.24
C PHE A 421 -19.91 -10.62 -8.28
N THR A 422 -21.07 -10.96 -8.85
CA THR A 422 -22.00 -11.85 -8.18
C THR A 422 -21.39 -13.24 -8.13
N GLU A 423 -21.25 -13.79 -6.95
CA GLU A 423 -20.56 -15.05 -6.70
C GLU A 423 -21.30 -16.25 -7.31
N LEU A 424 -20.57 -17.13 -7.96
CA LEU A 424 -21.10 -18.41 -8.36
C LEU A 424 -21.37 -19.26 -7.10
N ASN A 425 -22.65 -19.49 -6.81
CA ASN A 425 -23.10 -20.23 -5.63
C ASN A 425 -23.73 -21.59 -5.96
N GLU A 426 -23.65 -22.02 -7.23
CA GLU A 426 -24.11 -23.32 -7.68
C GLU A 426 -22.94 -24.32 -7.69
N PRO A 427 -22.94 -25.36 -6.82
CA PRO A 427 -21.81 -26.28 -6.68
C PRO A 427 -21.53 -27.09 -7.93
N ILE A 428 -22.57 -27.44 -8.72
CA ILE A 428 -22.43 -28.24 -9.92
C ILE A 428 -21.73 -27.44 -11.04
N ASP A 429 -22.17 -26.19 -11.31
CA ASP A 429 -21.51 -25.29 -12.27
C ASP A 429 -20.08 -24.95 -11.81
N GLN A 430 -19.88 -24.73 -10.50
CA GLN A 430 -18.55 -24.46 -9.96
C GLN A 430 -17.58 -25.62 -10.20
N LEU A 431 -18.02 -26.87 -9.98
CA LEU A 431 -17.19 -28.04 -10.24
C LEU A 431 -16.83 -28.18 -11.72
N GLU A 432 -17.79 -27.91 -12.63
CA GLU A 432 -17.53 -27.96 -14.08
C GLU A 432 -16.50 -26.88 -14.49
N ARG A 433 -16.56 -25.67 -13.92
CA ARG A 433 -15.59 -24.63 -14.19
C ARG A 433 -14.20 -24.98 -13.67
N PHE A 434 -14.10 -25.56 -12.48
CA PHE A 434 -12.81 -26.04 -11.96
C PHE A 434 -12.22 -27.15 -12.80
N LYS A 435 -13.05 -28.06 -13.36
CA LYS A 435 -12.58 -29.08 -14.31
C LYS A 435 -12.03 -28.45 -15.58
N ALA A 436 -12.69 -27.41 -16.10
CA ALA A 436 -12.22 -26.70 -17.29
C ALA A 436 -10.88 -26.01 -17.03
N GLN A 437 -10.70 -25.37 -15.86
CA GLN A 437 -9.41 -24.78 -15.45
C GLN A 437 -8.31 -25.85 -15.30
N ALA A 438 -8.60 -26.97 -14.66
CA ALA A 438 -7.63 -28.08 -14.54
C ALA A 438 -7.20 -28.60 -15.90
N GLN A 439 -8.12 -28.67 -16.88
CA GLN A 439 -7.81 -29.05 -18.25
C GLN A 439 -6.95 -28.00 -18.97
N ALA A 440 -7.21 -26.68 -18.76
CA ALA A 440 -6.38 -25.62 -19.31
C ALA A 440 -4.93 -25.71 -18.78
N LYS A 441 -4.77 -26.05 -17.50
CA LYS A 441 -3.46 -26.30 -16.88
C LYS A 441 -2.71 -27.47 -17.58
N GLU A 442 -3.37 -28.56 -17.90
CA GLU A 442 -2.75 -29.65 -18.62
C GLU A 442 -2.34 -29.26 -20.06
N LEU A 443 -3.02 -28.26 -20.64
CA LEU A 443 -2.72 -27.70 -21.97
C LEU A 443 -1.63 -26.63 -21.95
N GLY A 444 -1.10 -26.30 -20.76
CA GLY A 444 0.05 -25.41 -20.61
C GLY A 444 -0.28 -24.01 -20.08
N ASP A 445 -1.47 -23.80 -19.52
CA ASP A 445 -1.77 -22.61 -18.73
C ASP A 445 -1.18 -22.76 -17.32
N ASP A 446 -0.01 -22.14 -17.10
CA ASP A 446 0.74 -22.21 -15.85
C ASP A 446 0.06 -21.46 -14.69
N GLU A 447 -0.93 -20.62 -14.96
CA GLU A 447 -1.68 -19.83 -13.97
C GLU A 447 -2.97 -20.53 -13.52
N ALA A 448 -3.44 -21.51 -14.28
CA ALA A 448 -4.62 -22.28 -13.93
C ALA A 448 -4.41 -23.09 -12.65
N THR A 449 -5.42 -23.13 -11.80
CA THR A 449 -5.41 -23.83 -10.52
C THR A 449 -6.01 -25.24 -10.62
N GLY A 450 -5.79 -26.06 -9.58
CA GLY A 450 -6.44 -27.36 -9.42
C GLY A 450 -7.90 -27.25 -8.96
N ILE A 451 -8.55 -28.39 -8.74
CA ILE A 451 -9.92 -28.44 -8.23
C ILE A 451 -9.89 -28.42 -6.71
N ASP A 452 -10.47 -27.40 -6.09
CA ASP A 452 -10.70 -27.34 -4.64
C ASP A 452 -12.02 -28.07 -4.30
N TYR A 453 -11.93 -29.36 -4.03
CA TYR A 453 -13.09 -30.20 -3.67
C TYR A 453 -13.71 -29.80 -2.34
N ASP A 454 -12.92 -29.33 -1.38
CA ASP A 454 -13.41 -28.88 -0.07
C ASP A 454 -14.26 -27.61 -0.21
N PHE A 455 -13.92 -26.73 -1.17
CA PHE A 455 -14.75 -25.58 -1.49
C PHE A 455 -16.05 -25.98 -2.18
N VAL A 456 -16.02 -26.91 -3.13
CA VAL A 456 -17.23 -27.42 -3.77
C VAL A 456 -18.14 -28.05 -2.72
N GLU A 457 -17.62 -28.88 -1.82
CA GLU A 457 -18.40 -29.47 -0.71
C GLU A 457 -19.02 -28.35 0.18
N ALA A 458 -18.27 -27.30 0.47
CA ALA A 458 -18.81 -26.17 1.23
C ALA A 458 -20.01 -25.51 0.52
N LEU A 459 -19.95 -25.33 -0.80
CA LEU A 459 -21.10 -24.81 -1.59
C LEU A 459 -22.32 -25.73 -1.55
N GLU A 460 -22.13 -27.05 -1.44
CA GLU A 460 -23.24 -28.01 -1.33
C GLU A 460 -24.06 -27.82 -0.03
N TYR A 461 -23.48 -27.24 1.01
CA TYR A 461 -24.24 -26.82 2.20
C TYR A 461 -25.09 -25.55 1.99
N GLY A 462 -24.92 -24.88 0.86
CA GLY A 462 -25.67 -23.69 0.46
C GLY A 462 -24.97 -22.39 0.78
N MET A 463 -24.62 -21.63 -0.26
CA MET A 463 -24.16 -20.26 -0.14
C MET A 463 -25.30 -19.32 -0.59
N PRO A 464 -25.72 -18.32 0.22
CA PRO A 464 -26.72 -17.36 -0.22
C PRO A 464 -26.23 -16.57 -1.43
N PRO A 465 -27.10 -15.90 -2.20
CA PRO A 465 -26.67 -14.92 -3.20
C PRO A 465 -25.70 -13.95 -2.54
N THR A 466 -24.54 -13.76 -3.14
CA THR A 466 -23.40 -13.03 -2.52
C THR A 466 -22.70 -12.20 -3.57
N GLY A 467 -22.35 -10.98 -3.24
CA GLY A 467 -21.43 -10.15 -4.00
C GLY A 467 -20.05 -10.14 -3.36
N GLY A 468 -19.00 -10.26 -4.16
CA GLY A 468 -17.60 -10.25 -3.74
C GLY A 468 -16.76 -9.25 -4.49
N LEU A 469 -15.72 -8.74 -3.83
CA LEU A 469 -14.84 -7.68 -4.31
C LEU A 469 -13.41 -7.93 -3.87
N GLY A 470 -12.46 -7.74 -4.77
CA GLY A 470 -11.03 -7.59 -4.47
C GLY A 470 -10.51 -6.23 -4.92
N ILE A 471 -9.77 -5.53 -4.07
CA ILE A 471 -9.09 -4.26 -4.40
C ILE A 471 -7.60 -4.37 -4.06
N GLY A 472 -6.74 -4.01 -5.01
CA GLY A 472 -5.31 -3.87 -4.78
C GLY A 472 -4.98 -2.61 -3.96
N ILE A 473 -4.71 -2.78 -2.66
CA ILE A 473 -4.41 -1.65 -1.76
C ILE A 473 -3.16 -0.89 -2.21
N ASP A 474 -2.14 -1.60 -2.68
CA ASP A 474 -0.90 -0.95 -3.12
C ASP A 474 -1.15 -0.03 -4.33
N ARG A 475 -1.93 -0.48 -5.31
CA ARG A 475 -2.32 0.35 -6.47
C ARG A 475 -3.14 1.57 -6.05
N LEU A 476 -4.10 1.41 -5.15
CA LEU A 476 -4.89 2.53 -4.62
C LEU A 476 -4.00 3.56 -3.90
N VAL A 477 -3.02 3.11 -3.13
CA VAL A 477 -2.04 3.99 -2.49
C VAL A 477 -1.17 4.69 -3.53
N MET A 478 -0.71 4.00 -4.58
CA MET A 478 0.03 4.62 -5.68
C MET A 478 -0.75 5.77 -6.32
N LEU A 479 -2.03 5.56 -6.63
CA LEU A 479 -2.91 6.59 -7.20
C LEU A 479 -3.02 7.81 -6.27
N LEU A 480 -3.33 7.58 -5.00
CA LEU A 480 -3.60 8.65 -4.03
C LEU A 480 -2.34 9.37 -3.54
N THR A 481 -1.15 8.83 -3.81
CA THR A 481 0.15 9.44 -3.47
C THR A 481 0.97 9.87 -4.69
N ASP A 482 0.36 9.86 -5.87
CA ASP A 482 1.01 10.20 -7.15
C ASP A 482 2.34 9.46 -7.34
N THR A 483 2.29 8.12 -7.24
CA THR A 483 3.48 7.27 -7.28
C THR A 483 3.38 6.26 -8.41
N THR A 484 4.42 6.17 -9.24
CA THR A 484 4.41 5.34 -10.45
C THR A 484 4.93 3.93 -10.24
N THR A 485 5.53 3.63 -9.09
CA THR A 485 6.07 2.31 -8.80
C THR A 485 5.60 1.76 -7.46
N ILE A 486 5.20 0.49 -7.46
CA ILE A 486 4.75 -0.24 -6.27
C ILE A 486 5.84 -0.29 -5.17
N ARG A 487 7.12 -0.27 -5.55
CA ARG A 487 8.24 -0.26 -4.59
C ARG A 487 8.29 0.98 -3.72
N ASP A 488 7.75 2.10 -4.20
CA ASP A 488 7.70 3.35 -3.43
C ASP A 488 6.61 3.34 -2.36
N VAL A 489 5.61 2.49 -2.50
CA VAL A 489 4.51 2.33 -1.53
C VAL A 489 4.67 1.09 -0.64
N LEU A 490 5.71 0.29 -0.85
CA LEU A 490 6.12 -0.81 0.00
C LEU A 490 7.31 -0.39 0.87
N LEU A 491 7.23 -0.58 2.19
CA LEU A 491 8.33 -0.24 3.10
C LEU A 491 9.60 -1.01 2.74
N PHE A 492 9.47 -2.30 2.50
CA PHE A 492 10.58 -3.20 2.15
C PHE A 492 10.17 -4.02 0.92
N PRO A 493 10.32 -3.48 -0.29
CA PRO A 493 10.03 -4.21 -1.51
C PRO A 493 11.02 -5.35 -1.72
N THR A 494 10.60 -6.38 -2.46
CA THR A 494 11.49 -7.47 -2.85
C THR A 494 12.58 -6.93 -3.79
N MET A 495 13.83 -7.24 -3.47
CA MET A 495 15.02 -6.83 -4.24
C MET A 495 15.85 -8.05 -4.61
N LYS A 496 16.48 -8.03 -5.80
CA LYS A 496 17.44 -9.07 -6.19
C LYS A 496 18.69 -9.02 -5.35
#